data_53246f772809a73d22425a6bfaf1bd2d
#
_entry.id   53246f772809a73d22425a6bfaf1bd2d
#
_cell.length_a   1.000
_cell.length_b   1.000
_cell.length_c   1.000
_cell.angle_alpha   90.00
_cell.angle_beta   90.00
_cell.angle_gamma   90.00
#
_symmetry.space_group_name_H-M   'P 1'
#
loop_
_entity.id
_entity.type
_entity.pdbx_description
1 polymer ?
#
loop_
_entity_poly.entity_id
_entity_poly.type
_entity_poly.pdbx_seq_one_letter_code
_entity_poly.pdbx_strand_id
1 'polypeptide(L)'
;MKADVDFYRTVIKRFGVPAQHWMIVEECGELLNAVAKLRRGRASVEDVITELADVHIMVEQLASYFGWDEFVAEKERKLQRLHDRLAKHGSV
;
A
#
# COMPACT_ATOMS: atom_id res chain seq x y z
N MET A 1 -11.58 7.98 -3.91
CA MET A 1 -10.76 9.13 -4.27
C MET A 1 -9.80 8.75 -5.39
N LYS A 2 -9.72 9.57 -6.40
CA LYS A 2 -8.83 9.32 -7.54
C LYS A 2 -7.39 9.56 -7.13
N ALA A 3 -6.50 8.64 -7.51
CA ALA A 3 -5.07 8.80 -7.22
C ALA A 3 -4.49 9.96 -8.04
N ASP A 4 -3.55 10.66 -7.45
CA ASP A 4 -2.86 11.76 -8.11
C ASP A 4 -1.58 11.24 -8.79
N VAL A 5 -1.78 10.56 -9.92
CA VAL A 5 -0.70 9.89 -10.65
C VAL A 5 0.39 10.87 -11.09
N ASP A 6 -0.01 12.03 -11.58
CA ASP A 6 0.95 13.03 -12.07
C ASP A 6 1.79 13.59 -10.93
N PHE A 7 1.16 13.82 -9.79
CA PHE A 7 1.88 14.26 -8.59
C PHE A 7 2.91 13.22 -8.15
N TYR A 8 2.51 11.96 -8.10
CA TYR A 8 3.42 10.87 -7.71
C TYR A 8 4.62 10.77 -8.64
N ARG A 9 4.38 10.90 -9.95
CA ARG A 9 5.47 10.89 -10.93
C ARG A 9 6.43 12.06 -10.73
N THR A 10 5.89 13.22 -10.37
CA THR A 10 6.71 14.40 -10.06
C THR A 10 7.59 14.14 -8.84
N VAL A 11 7.04 13.51 -7.80
CA VAL A 11 7.80 13.17 -6.59
C VAL A 11 8.96 12.23 -6.93
N ILE A 12 8.68 11.19 -7.69
CA ILE A 12 9.72 10.22 -8.08
C ILE A 12 10.80 10.89 -8.92
N LYS A 13 10.41 11.75 -9.85
CA LYS A 13 11.37 12.48 -10.68
C LYS A 13 12.26 13.39 -9.85
N ARG A 14 11.69 14.02 -8.81
CA ARG A 14 12.42 14.94 -7.94
C ARG A 14 13.42 14.21 -7.04
N PHE A 15 13.00 13.12 -6.42
CA PHE A 15 13.80 12.44 -5.41
C PHE A 15 14.57 11.24 -5.92
N GLY A 16 14.21 10.72 -7.09
CA GLY A 16 14.90 9.61 -7.73
C GLY A 16 14.32 8.25 -7.39
N VAL A 17 14.37 7.34 -8.36
CA VAL A 17 13.80 5.99 -8.24
C VAL A 17 14.46 5.18 -7.12
N PRO A 18 15.81 5.13 -6.99
CA PRO A 18 16.41 4.33 -5.92
C PRO A 18 15.97 4.77 -4.52
N ALA A 19 15.87 6.09 -4.29
CA ALA A 19 15.43 6.61 -2.99
C ALA A 19 14.00 6.17 -2.69
N GLN A 20 13.10 6.21 -3.68
CA GLN A 20 11.70 5.82 -3.48
C GLN A 20 11.56 4.33 -3.25
N HIS A 21 12.38 3.50 -3.88
CA HIS A 21 12.40 2.06 -3.61
C HIS A 21 12.79 1.76 -2.17
N TRP A 22 13.80 2.44 -1.66
CA TRP A 22 14.20 2.25 -0.26
C TRP A 22 13.16 2.79 0.72
N MET A 23 12.47 3.87 0.35
CA MET A 23 11.41 4.43 1.19
C MET A 23 10.28 3.42 1.42
N ILE A 24 9.83 2.72 0.38
CA ILE A 24 8.75 1.75 0.57
C ILE A 24 9.22 0.58 1.44
N VAL A 25 10.49 0.18 1.32
CA VAL A 25 11.03 -0.88 2.17
C VAL A 25 10.96 -0.45 3.63
N GLU A 26 11.39 0.78 3.93
CA GLU A 26 11.32 1.31 5.29
C GLU A 26 9.90 1.41 5.81
N GLU A 27 8.98 1.96 5.00
CA GLU A 27 7.59 2.15 5.41
C GLU A 27 6.90 0.81 5.65
N CYS A 28 7.17 -0.19 4.81
CA CYS A 28 6.62 -1.53 5.03
C CYS A 28 7.14 -2.14 6.33
N GLY A 29 8.43 -1.94 6.62
CA GLY A 29 9.03 -2.40 7.88
C GLY A 29 8.38 -1.75 9.09
N GLU A 30 8.14 -0.45 9.02
CA GLU A 30 7.48 0.28 10.10
C GLU A 30 6.03 -0.18 10.30
N LEU A 31 5.31 -0.47 9.21
CA LEU A 31 3.95 -1.00 9.30
C LEU A 31 3.95 -2.37 9.99
N LEU A 32 4.83 -3.27 9.55
CA LEU A 32 4.93 -4.60 10.16
C LEU A 32 5.20 -4.49 11.66
N ASN A 33 6.11 -3.61 12.04
CA ASN A 33 6.46 -3.39 13.43
C ASN A 33 5.28 -2.83 14.22
N ALA A 34 4.56 -1.86 13.66
CA ALA A 34 3.41 -1.25 14.31
C ALA A 34 2.29 -2.27 14.57
N VAL A 35 1.99 -3.11 13.58
CA VAL A 35 0.96 -4.16 13.72
C VAL A 35 1.38 -5.16 14.78
N ALA A 36 2.64 -5.59 14.77
CA ALA A 36 3.16 -6.52 15.77
C ALA A 36 3.08 -5.95 17.19
N LYS A 37 3.43 -4.67 17.35
CA LYS A 37 3.34 -3.98 18.63
C LYS A 37 1.89 -3.85 19.11
N LEU A 38 0.97 -3.54 18.21
CA LEU A 38 -0.45 -3.46 18.55
C LEU A 38 -0.93 -4.81 19.10
N ARG A 39 -0.55 -5.91 18.46
CA ARG A 39 -0.92 -7.25 18.90
C ARG A 39 -0.41 -7.55 20.32
N ARG A 40 0.71 -6.95 20.69
CA ARG A 40 1.29 -7.13 22.03
C ARG A 40 0.84 -6.06 23.02
N GLY A 41 -0.10 -5.19 22.63
CA GLY A 41 -0.59 -4.11 23.49
C GLY A 41 0.42 -3.00 23.71
N ARG A 42 1.36 -2.81 22.78
CA ARG A 42 2.45 -1.81 22.92
C ARG A 42 2.37 -0.67 21.90
N ALA A 43 1.29 -0.61 21.14
CA ALA A 43 1.06 0.47 20.20
C ALA A 43 -0.44 0.75 20.14
N SER A 44 -0.80 1.94 19.68
CA SER A 44 -2.18 2.32 19.52
C SER A 44 -2.68 2.00 18.11
N VAL A 45 -4.00 1.99 17.94
CA VAL A 45 -4.62 1.87 16.61
C VAL A 45 -4.19 3.05 15.74
N GLU A 46 -4.06 4.24 16.30
CA GLU A 46 -3.62 5.43 15.59
C GLU A 46 -2.21 5.27 15.01
N ASP A 47 -1.32 4.60 15.73
CA ASP A 47 0.02 4.30 15.23
C ASP A 47 -0.05 3.45 13.96
N VAL A 48 -0.92 2.42 13.96
CA VAL A 48 -1.09 1.55 12.81
C VAL A 48 -1.72 2.32 11.64
N ILE A 49 -2.72 3.14 11.91
CA ILE A 49 -3.38 3.95 10.87
C ILE A 49 -2.36 4.86 10.18
N THR A 50 -1.48 5.49 10.95
CA THR A 50 -0.42 6.34 10.39
C THR A 50 0.45 5.56 9.42
N GLU A 51 0.90 4.37 9.82
CA GLU A 51 1.76 3.56 8.96
C GLU A 51 1.01 3.01 7.74
N LEU A 52 -0.28 2.69 7.88
CA LEU A 52 -1.09 2.28 6.74
C LEU A 52 -1.17 3.38 5.69
N ALA A 53 -1.36 4.63 6.13
CA ALA A 53 -1.41 5.77 5.22
C ALA A 53 -0.08 5.96 4.50
N ASP A 54 1.03 5.87 5.23
CA ASP A 54 2.36 6.03 4.67
C ASP A 54 2.64 4.95 3.62
N VAL A 55 2.35 3.69 3.93
CA VAL A 55 2.54 2.58 2.99
C VAL A 55 1.64 2.75 1.76
N HIS A 56 0.38 3.13 1.97
CA HIS A 56 -0.55 3.31 0.85
C HIS A 56 -0.05 4.36 -0.14
N ILE A 57 0.44 5.49 0.37
CA ILE A 57 1.01 6.54 -0.47
C ILE A 57 2.20 5.99 -1.26
N MET A 58 3.10 5.25 -0.62
CA MET A 58 4.25 4.67 -1.30
C MET A 58 3.85 3.64 -2.35
N VAL A 59 2.82 2.83 -2.07
CA VAL A 59 2.29 1.86 -3.03
C VAL A 59 1.81 2.56 -4.29
N GLU A 60 0.99 3.59 -4.12
CA GLU A 60 0.46 4.34 -5.26
C GLU A 60 1.57 5.06 -6.03
N GLN A 61 2.54 5.58 -5.32
CA GLN A 61 3.67 6.27 -5.92
C GLN A 61 4.48 5.34 -6.82
N LEU A 62 4.83 4.15 -6.34
CA LEU A 62 5.55 3.18 -7.15
C LEU A 62 4.69 2.63 -8.28
N ALA A 63 3.40 2.42 -8.04
CA ALA A 63 2.48 1.99 -9.10
C ALA A 63 2.42 3.01 -10.22
N SER A 64 2.47 4.30 -9.89
CA SER A 64 2.51 5.37 -10.89
C SER A 64 3.76 5.29 -11.76
N TYR A 65 4.86 4.82 -11.19
CA TYR A 65 6.11 4.67 -11.93
C TYR A 65 6.15 3.39 -12.76
N PHE A 66 5.78 2.26 -12.17
CA PHE A 66 5.87 0.96 -12.85
C PHE A 66 4.75 0.72 -13.86
N GLY A 67 3.56 1.23 -13.62
CA GLY A 67 2.40 1.05 -14.50
C GLY A 67 1.12 1.16 -13.74
N TRP A 68 0.50 2.32 -13.79
CA TRP A 68 -0.74 2.58 -13.05
C TRP A 68 -1.89 1.70 -13.52
N ASP A 69 -2.09 1.63 -14.85
CA ASP A 69 -3.22 0.87 -15.40
C ASP A 69 -3.07 -0.62 -15.11
N GLU A 70 -1.86 -1.14 -15.21
CA GLU A 70 -1.56 -2.53 -14.89
C GLU A 70 -1.80 -2.82 -13.41
N PHE A 71 -1.42 -1.88 -12.55
CA PHE A 71 -1.66 -1.98 -11.12
C PHE A 71 -3.15 -2.05 -10.80
N VAL A 72 -3.95 -1.16 -11.38
CA VAL A 72 -5.40 -1.13 -11.17
C VAL A 72 -6.04 -2.43 -11.65
N ALA A 73 -5.66 -2.88 -12.85
CA ALA A 73 -6.21 -4.12 -13.42
C ALA A 73 -5.87 -5.33 -12.54
N GLU A 74 -4.64 -5.40 -12.05
CA GLU A 74 -4.23 -6.51 -11.20
C GLU A 74 -4.94 -6.48 -9.85
N LYS A 75 -5.13 -5.30 -9.29
CA LYS A 75 -5.87 -5.16 -8.04
C LYS A 75 -7.32 -5.62 -8.21
N GLU A 76 -7.97 -5.23 -9.29
CA GLU A 76 -9.35 -5.66 -9.57
C GLU A 76 -9.44 -7.17 -9.72
N ARG A 77 -8.49 -7.78 -10.42
CA ARG A 77 -8.44 -9.24 -10.58
C ARG A 77 -8.31 -9.93 -9.21
N LYS A 78 -7.46 -9.42 -8.35
CA LYS A 78 -7.26 -9.98 -7.01
C LYS A 78 -8.48 -9.78 -6.11
N LEU A 79 -9.16 -8.65 -6.24
CA LEU A 79 -10.40 -8.40 -5.50
C LEU A 79 -11.49 -9.38 -5.94
N GLN A 80 -11.63 -9.63 -7.25
CA GLN A 80 -12.60 -10.60 -7.75
C GLN A 80 -12.29 -12.00 -7.20
N ARG A 81 -11.02 -12.37 -7.18
CA ARG A 81 -10.60 -13.66 -6.61
C ARG A 81 -10.97 -13.76 -5.13
N LEU A 82 -10.84 -12.67 -4.40
CA LEU A 82 -11.22 -12.63 -2.98
C LEU A 82 -12.73 -12.76 -2.81
N HIS A 83 -13.53 -12.10 -3.65
CA HIS A 83 -14.98 -12.26 -3.66
C HIS A 83 -15.38 -13.72 -3.94
N ASP A 84 -14.75 -14.34 -4.93
CA ASP A 84 -15.01 -15.72 -5.30
C ASP A 84 -14.69 -16.66 -4.14
N ARG A 85 -13.57 -16.40 -3.46
CA ARG A 85 -13.15 -17.21 -2.32
C ARG A 85 -14.13 -17.11 -1.16
N LEU A 86 -14.62 -15.90 -0.90
CA LEU A 86 -15.62 -15.69 0.14
C LEU A 86 -16.92 -16.40 -0.17
N ALA A 87 -17.40 -16.27 -1.40
CA ALA A 87 -18.62 -16.94 -1.85
C ALA A 87 -18.49 -18.47 -1.76
N LYS A 88 -17.32 -19.00 -2.13
CA LYS A 88 -17.04 -20.43 -2.10
C LYS A 88 -17.10 -21.00 -0.68
N HIS A 89 -16.68 -20.23 0.31
CA HIS A 89 -16.74 -20.66 1.70
C HIS A 89 -18.13 -20.47 2.32
N GLY A 90 -19.01 -19.75 1.65
CA GLY A 90 -20.43 -19.68 1.99
C GLY A 90 -20.79 -19.07 3.31
N SER A 91 -19.85 -18.56 4.05
CA SER A 91 -20.09 -18.10 5.40
C SER A 91 -19.96 -16.59 5.48
N VAL A 92 -20.99 -15.95 5.18
CA VAL A 92 -20.95 -14.51 5.29
C VAL A 92 -22.07 -14.00 6.13
#